data_79ee61099ccd3e55a88ce72421111d34
#
_entry.id   79ee61099ccd3e55a88ce72421111d34
#
_cell.length_a   1.000
_cell.length_b   1.000
_cell.length_c   1.000
_cell.angle_alpha   90.00
_cell.angle_beta   90.00
_cell.angle_gamma   90.00
#
_symmetry.space_group_name_H-M   'P 1'
#
loop_
_entity.id
_entity.type
_entity.pdbx_description
1 polymer ?
#
loop_
_entity_poly.entity_id
_entity_poly.type
_entity_poly.pdbx_seq_one_letter_code
_entity_poly.pdbx_strand_id
1 'polypeptide(L)'
;MIEAINEADLVLLSMGSLYTSLFPNLLAKKVIKALDKTKAPIMYVCNIVTQPGETDNFTVSDHVKLINQYLGIHKLDAVIASNSPISKEMAEKYANEERKDPVKIDYAVLKSLDVEFIEADLLTIADNTLKHHSQKLSSLIFSYLMR
;
A
#
# COMPACT_ATOMS: atom_id res chain seq x y z
N MET A 1 11.65 16.91 2.97
CA MET A 1 10.84 15.72 3.42
C MET A 1 10.29 15.89 4.84
N ILE A 2 11.11 16.16 5.86
CA ILE A 2 10.63 16.28 7.26
C ILE A 2 9.62 17.42 7.41
N GLU A 3 9.93 18.58 6.87
CA GLU A 3 9.03 19.74 6.84
C GLU A 3 7.70 19.42 6.16
N ALA A 4 7.76 18.76 4.99
CA ALA A 4 6.57 18.30 4.29
C ALA A 4 5.70 17.32 5.09
N ILE A 5 6.32 16.41 5.88
CA ILE A 5 5.58 15.50 6.77
C ILE A 5 4.87 16.29 7.88
N ASN A 6 5.53 17.31 8.44
CA ASN A 6 4.96 18.10 9.54
C ASN A 6 3.78 18.99 9.08
N GLU A 7 3.75 19.38 7.82
CA GLU A 7 2.74 20.27 7.21
C GLU A 7 1.68 19.50 6.40
N ALA A 8 1.80 18.17 6.30
CA ALA A 8 0.91 17.35 5.50
C ALA A 8 -0.47 17.21 6.15
N ASP A 9 -1.50 17.15 5.32
CA ASP A 9 -2.85 16.69 5.70
C ASP A 9 -2.98 15.17 5.61
N LEU A 10 -2.11 14.52 4.85
CA LEU A 10 -2.01 13.07 4.68
C LEU A 10 -0.58 12.68 4.32
N VAL A 11 -0.08 11.63 4.95
CA VAL A 11 1.15 10.97 4.51
C VAL A 11 0.78 9.70 3.74
N LEU A 12 1.10 9.68 2.44
CA LEU A 12 0.78 8.56 1.57
C LEU A 12 2.03 7.70 1.29
N LEU A 13 2.00 6.46 1.74
CA LEU A 13 2.96 5.43 1.37
C LEU A 13 2.47 4.75 0.10
N SER A 14 3.14 5.01 -1.01
CA SER A 14 2.72 4.59 -2.34
C SER A 14 3.15 3.15 -2.65
N MET A 15 2.57 2.57 -3.69
CA MET A 15 2.71 1.20 -4.18
C MET A 15 4.06 0.91 -4.86
N GLY A 16 5.16 1.36 -4.28
CA GLY A 16 6.52 0.98 -4.72
C GLY A 16 6.97 -0.36 -4.14
N SER A 17 8.16 -0.82 -4.52
CA SER A 17 8.83 -1.92 -3.82
C SER A 17 9.02 -1.55 -2.36
N LEU A 18 8.66 -2.47 -1.45
CA LEU A 18 8.82 -2.22 -0.02
C LEU A 18 10.29 -1.99 0.34
N TYR A 19 11.17 -2.89 -0.11
CA TYR A 19 12.58 -2.90 0.30
C TYR A 19 13.46 -1.89 -0.44
N THR A 20 13.16 -1.59 -1.71
CA THR A 20 14.01 -0.71 -2.50
C THR A 20 13.48 0.73 -2.60
N SER A 21 12.18 0.95 -2.36
CA SER A 21 11.58 2.27 -2.49
C SER A 21 11.03 2.81 -1.17
N LEU A 22 10.32 2.01 -0.38
CA LEU A 22 9.64 2.48 0.82
C LEU A 22 10.55 2.45 2.06
N PHE A 23 11.10 1.30 2.41
CA PHE A 23 11.89 1.13 3.63
C PHE A 23 13.15 1.97 3.70
N PRO A 24 13.92 2.23 2.62
CA PRO A 24 15.04 3.14 2.68
C PRO A 24 14.71 4.52 3.26
N ASN A 25 13.49 5.02 2.99
CA ASN A 25 13.01 6.27 3.56
C ASN A 25 12.65 6.13 5.05
N LEU A 26 12.10 4.99 5.47
CA LEU A 26 11.71 4.70 6.85
C LEU A 26 12.90 4.33 7.75
N LEU A 27 14.07 4.00 7.20
CA LEU A 27 15.28 3.75 7.99
C LEU A 27 15.89 5.04 8.57
N ALA A 28 15.54 6.19 8.04
CA ALA A 28 16.05 7.47 8.51
C ALA A 28 15.37 7.87 9.84
N LYS A 29 16.10 7.83 10.95
CA LYS A 29 15.58 8.17 12.29
C LYS A 29 14.83 9.50 12.36
N LYS A 30 15.25 10.51 11.59
CA LYS A 30 14.60 11.83 11.55
C LYS A 30 13.23 11.74 10.87
N VAL A 31 13.06 10.88 9.86
CA VAL A 31 11.78 10.64 9.18
C VAL A 31 10.82 9.96 10.14
N ILE A 32 11.23 8.88 10.80
CA ILE A 32 10.41 8.20 11.81
C ILE A 32 9.96 9.15 12.91
N LYS A 33 10.86 10.00 13.43
CA LYS A 33 10.50 11.00 14.44
C LYS A 33 9.49 12.03 13.92
N ALA A 34 9.53 12.39 12.64
CA ALA A 34 8.55 13.29 12.05
C ALA A 34 7.20 12.58 11.90
N LEU A 35 7.20 11.33 11.43
CA LEU A 35 5.99 10.50 11.34
C LEU A 35 5.33 10.28 12.71
N ASP A 36 6.12 10.05 13.77
CA ASP A 36 5.60 9.90 15.13
C ASP A 36 4.95 11.16 15.70
N LYS A 37 5.29 12.32 15.17
CA LYS A 37 4.79 13.63 15.63
C LYS A 37 3.69 14.22 14.78
N THR A 38 3.57 13.77 13.53
CA THR A 38 2.55 14.30 12.62
C THR A 38 1.15 13.98 13.14
N LYS A 39 0.22 14.89 12.90
CA LYS A 39 -1.22 14.68 13.11
C LYS A 39 -1.90 14.14 11.85
N ALA A 40 -1.20 14.18 10.72
CA ALA A 40 -1.70 13.65 9.47
C ALA A 40 -1.81 12.11 9.53
N PRO A 41 -2.90 11.52 9.07
CA PRO A 41 -3.00 10.08 8.97
C PRO A 41 -1.93 9.53 8.01
N ILE A 42 -1.44 8.33 8.30
CA ILE A 42 -0.49 7.60 7.45
C ILE A 42 -1.27 6.52 6.70
N MET A 43 -1.36 6.65 5.40
CA MET A 43 -2.10 5.73 4.53
C MET A 43 -1.15 4.97 3.61
N TYR A 44 -1.39 3.68 3.43
CA TYR A 44 -0.67 2.85 2.47
C TYR A 44 -1.57 2.43 1.32
N VAL A 45 -1.07 2.54 0.09
CA VAL A 45 -1.70 1.96 -1.10
C VAL A 45 -1.00 0.65 -1.43
N CYS A 46 -1.73 -0.46 -1.27
CA CYS A 46 -1.18 -1.79 -1.44
C CYS A 46 -0.88 -2.11 -2.91
N ASN A 47 0.21 -2.81 -3.15
CA ASN A 47 0.58 -3.31 -4.46
C ASN A 47 -0.49 -4.29 -4.98
N ILE A 48 -0.73 -4.28 -6.30
CA ILE A 48 -1.68 -5.20 -6.96
C ILE A 48 -1.11 -6.62 -7.04
N VAL A 49 0.20 -6.71 -7.29
CA VAL A 49 0.94 -7.97 -7.43
C VAL A 49 2.14 -8.01 -6.50
N THR A 50 2.55 -9.22 -6.13
CA THR A 50 3.73 -9.44 -5.30
C THR A 50 5.02 -9.09 -6.05
N GLN A 51 6.12 -8.98 -5.32
CA GLN A 51 7.45 -8.77 -5.89
C GLN A 51 8.35 -9.96 -5.54
N PRO A 52 8.93 -10.65 -6.55
CA PRO A 52 9.76 -11.82 -6.34
C PRO A 52 10.95 -11.56 -5.42
N GLY A 53 11.14 -12.41 -4.43
CA GLY A 53 12.22 -12.30 -3.46
C GLY A 53 11.98 -11.23 -2.37
N GLU A 54 10.89 -10.47 -2.45
CA GLU A 54 10.53 -9.44 -1.44
C GLU A 54 9.23 -9.78 -0.71
N THR A 55 8.15 -9.97 -1.48
CA THR A 55 6.79 -10.12 -0.95
C THR A 55 6.10 -11.36 -1.50
N ASP A 56 6.85 -12.43 -1.74
CA ASP A 56 6.30 -13.71 -2.21
C ASP A 56 5.21 -14.21 -1.26
N ASN A 57 4.05 -14.53 -1.82
CA ASN A 57 2.85 -14.99 -1.10
C ASN A 57 2.25 -13.97 -0.10
N PHE A 58 2.68 -12.72 -0.07
CA PHE A 58 2.13 -11.71 0.83
C PHE A 58 0.67 -11.43 0.52
N THR A 59 -0.10 -11.33 1.60
CA THR A 59 -1.45 -10.77 1.59
C THR A 59 -1.42 -9.27 1.90
N VAL A 60 -2.57 -8.59 1.84
CA VAL A 60 -2.66 -7.18 2.23
C VAL A 60 -2.25 -7.00 3.69
N SER A 61 -2.69 -7.90 4.59
CA SER A 61 -2.32 -7.81 6.02
C SER A 61 -0.83 -8.00 6.26
N ASP A 62 -0.14 -8.81 5.44
CA ASP A 62 1.30 -9.01 5.57
C ASP A 62 2.07 -7.74 5.22
N HIS A 63 1.63 -7.01 4.17
CA HIS A 63 2.17 -5.71 3.85
C HIS A 63 1.98 -4.72 5.01
N VAL A 64 0.77 -4.63 5.58
CA VAL A 64 0.47 -3.75 6.72
C VAL A 64 1.35 -4.08 7.92
N LYS A 65 1.45 -5.35 8.29
CA LYS A 65 2.27 -5.80 9.42
C LYS A 65 3.75 -5.46 9.22
N LEU A 66 4.26 -5.73 8.01
CA LEU A 66 5.67 -5.46 7.70
C LEU A 66 5.96 -3.95 7.71
N ILE A 67 5.13 -3.12 7.08
CA ILE A 67 5.29 -1.66 7.11
C ILE A 67 5.26 -1.15 8.55
N ASN A 68 4.33 -1.63 9.36
CA ASN A 68 4.22 -1.25 10.77
C ASN A 68 5.44 -1.64 11.63
N GLN A 69 6.24 -2.63 11.21
CA GLN A 69 7.52 -2.93 11.87
C GLN A 69 8.58 -1.86 11.62
N TYR A 70 8.54 -1.19 10.46
CA TYR A 70 9.44 -0.11 10.11
C TYR A 70 8.98 1.28 10.59
N LEU A 71 7.69 1.45 10.84
CA LEU A 71 7.14 2.66 11.45
C LEU A 71 7.45 2.70 12.94
N GLY A 72 7.52 3.91 13.51
CA GLY A 72 7.71 4.15 14.93
C GLY A 72 6.44 3.89 15.77
N ILE A 73 6.09 4.85 16.61
CA ILE A 73 4.89 4.78 17.46
C ILE A 73 3.63 4.98 16.62
N HIS A 74 3.64 5.94 15.71
CA HIS A 74 2.54 6.18 14.78
C HIS A 74 2.54 5.09 13.69
N LYS A 75 1.54 4.24 13.72
CA LYS A 75 1.35 3.13 12.77
C LYS A 75 0.48 3.58 11.58
N LEU A 76 0.24 2.67 10.64
CA LEU A 76 -0.71 2.94 9.56
C LEU A 76 -2.11 3.17 10.11
N ASP A 77 -2.73 4.27 9.71
CA ASP A 77 -4.14 4.57 9.99
C ASP A 77 -5.07 3.91 8.98
N ALA A 78 -4.65 3.83 7.72
CA ALA A 78 -5.44 3.24 6.66
C ALA A 78 -4.60 2.48 5.64
N VAL A 79 -5.21 1.47 5.03
CA VAL A 79 -4.68 0.77 3.86
C VAL A 79 -5.74 0.70 2.77
N ILE A 80 -5.34 1.06 1.54
CA ILE A 80 -6.17 0.91 0.34
C ILE A 80 -5.68 -0.30 -0.44
N ALA A 81 -6.59 -1.19 -0.86
CA ALA A 81 -6.29 -2.27 -1.78
C ALA A 81 -7.33 -2.37 -2.90
N SER A 82 -6.91 -2.86 -4.05
CA SER A 82 -7.83 -3.14 -5.16
C SER A 82 -8.55 -4.47 -4.93
N ASN A 83 -9.87 -4.45 -5.02
CA ASN A 83 -10.69 -5.67 -5.05
C ASN A 83 -11.11 -6.08 -6.48
N SER A 84 -10.52 -5.45 -7.48
CA SER A 84 -10.79 -5.77 -8.88
C SER A 84 -10.44 -7.23 -9.19
N PRO A 85 -11.30 -7.96 -9.91
CA PRO A 85 -10.95 -9.29 -10.36
C PRO A 85 -9.81 -9.24 -11.38
N ILE A 86 -8.81 -10.09 -11.20
CA ILE A 86 -7.75 -10.31 -12.19
C ILE A 86 -8.08 -11.59 -12.95
N SER A 87 -8.13 -11.51 -14.29
CA SER A 87 -8.41 -12.68 -15.10
C SER A 87 -7.35 -13.77 -14.90
N LYS A 88 -7.77 -15.02 -15.03
CA LYS A 88 -6.86 -16.18 -14.90
C LYS A 88 -5.70 -16.08 -15.87
N GLU A 89 -5.97 -15.69 -17.11
CA GLU A 89 -4.97 -15.48 -18.16
C GLU A 89 -3.90 -14.44 -17.74
N MET A 90 -4.34 -13.32 -17.18
CA MET A 90 -3.44 -12.26 -16.74
C MET A 90 -2.62 -12.71 -15.51
N ALA A 91 -3.23 -13.41 -14.57
CA ALA A 91 -2.53 -13.96 -13.41
C ALA A 91 -1.48 -14.98 -13.83
N GLU A 92 -1.81 -15.91 -14.73
CA GLU A 92 -0.86 -16.89 -15.28
C GLU A 92 0.29 -16.22 -16.04
N LYS A 93 0.01 -15.16 -16.81
CA LYS A 93 1.04 -14.38 -17.48
C LYS A 93 2.03 -13.80 -16.47
N TYR A 94 1.56 -13.11 -15.43
CA TYR A 94 2.43 -12.53 -14.41
C TYR A 94 3.22 -13.58 -13.64
N ALA A 95 2.61 -14.72 -13.32
CA ALA A 95 3.28 -15.83 -12.65
C ALA A 95 4.41 -16.43 -13.51
N ASN A 96 4.16 -16.63 -14.81
CA ASN A 96 5.12 -17.28 -15.72
C ASN A 96 6.21 -16.35 -16.20
N GLU A 97 5.87 -15.09 -16.54
CA GLU A 97 6.82 -14.14 -17.13
C GLU A 97 7.59 -13.34 -16.08
N GLU A 98 6.93 -12.96 -14.98
CA GLU A 98 7.49 -12.05 -13.98
C GLU A 98 7.62 -12.68 -12.58
N ARG A 99 7.15 -13.91 -12.39
CA ARG A 99 7.13 -14.62 -11.10
C ARG A 99 6.37 -13.83 -10.01
N LYS A 100 5.31 -13.14 -10.41
CA LYS A 100 4.46 -12.31 -9.56
C LYS A 100 3.07 -12.89 -9.47
N ASP A 101 2.49 -12.85 -8.29
CA ASP A 101 1.12 -13.28 -8.01
C ASP A 101 0.25 -12.10 -7.60
N PRO A 102 -1.07 -12.13 -7.87
CA PRO A 102 -1.99 -11.14 -7.32
C PRO A 102 -1.93 -11.13 -5.79
N VAL A 103 -1.85 -9.94 -5.19
CA VAL A 103 -1.92 -9.79 -3.74
C VAL A 103 -3.34 -10.09 -3.28
N LYS A 104 -3.49 -11.06 -2.37
CA LYS A 104 -4.79 -11.49 -1.86
C LYS A 104 -5.25 -10.61 -0.69
N ILE A 105 -6.54 -10.32 -0.65
CA ILE A 105 -7.17 -9.62 0.48
C ILE A 105 -7.60 -10.66 1.51
N ASP A 106 -6.99 -10.64 2.66
CA ASP A 106 -7.25 -11.56 3.77
C ASP A 106 -8.13 -10.88 4.84
N TYR A 107 -9.41 -10.69 4.51
CA TYR A 107 -10.40 -9.94 5.28
C TYR A 107 -10.45 -10.28 6.77
N ALA A 108 -10.37 -11.57 7.12
CA ALA A 108 -10.44 -12.00 8.51
C ALA A 108 -9.27 -11.46 9.35
N VAL A 109 -8.06 -11.45 8.77
CA VAL A 109 -6.87 -10.94 9.44
C VAL A 109 -6.90 -9.41 9.48
N LEU A 110 -7.25 -8.75 8.37
CA LEU A 110 -7.35 -7.29 8.29
C LEU A 110 -8.32 -6.73 9.34
N LYS A 111 -9.47 -7.40 9.60
CA LYS A 111 -10.41 -7.00 10.64
C LYS A 111 -9.84 -7.06 12.06
N SER A 112 -8.79 -7.85 12.29
CA SER A 112 -8.12 -7.95 13.59
C SER A 112 -7.01 -6.93 13.78
N LEU A 113 -6.62 -6.20 12.72
CA LEU A 113 -5.61 -5.16 12.79
C LEU A 113 -6.25 -3.81 13.10
N ASP A 114 -5.51 -2.99 13.84
CA ASP A 114 -5.89 -1.60 14.12
C ASP A 114 -5.48 -0.72 12.94
N VAL A 115 -6.20 -0.89 11.82
CA VAL A 115 -6.02 -0.14 10.56
C VAL A 115 -7.35 -0.07 9.83
N GLU A 116 -7.71 1.09 9.30
CA GLU A 116 -8.89 1.21 8.43
C GLU A 116 -8.58 0.54 7.08
N PHE A 117 -9.34 -0.51 6.74
CA PHE A 117 -9.24 -1.16 5.45
C PHE A 117 -10.25 -0.58 4.45
N ILE A 118 -9.73 -0.07 3.33
CA ILE A 118 -10.49 0.55 2.27
C ILE A 118 -10.26 -0.24 0.99
N GLU A 119 -11.34 -0.69 0.35
CA GLU A 119 -11.27 -1.41 -0.91
C GLU A 119 -12.11 -0.76 -2.00
N ALA A 120 -11.65 -0.84 -3.23
CA ALA A 120 -12.38 -0.41 -4.40
C ALA A 120 -11.87 -1.10 -5.67
N ASP A 121 -12.64 -1.02 -6.74
CA ASP A 121 -12.22 -1.44 -8.08
C ASP A 121 -11.19 -0.43 -8.64
N LEU A 122 -9.92 -0.68 -8.35
CA LEU A 122 -8.81 0.22 -8.68
C LEU A 122 -7.89 -0.29 -9.79
N LEU A 123 -8.22 -1.42 -10.41
CA LEU A 123 -7.41 -1.98 -11.47
C LEU A 123 -7.71 -1.33 -12.82
N THR A 124 -6.68 -1.07 -13.59
CA THR A 124 -6.75 -0.81 -15.03
C THR A 124 -5.67 -1.60 -15.75
N ILE A 125 -5.92 -1.94 -17.00
CA ILE A 125 -4.95 -2.62 -17.86
C ILE A 125 -4.54 -1.64 -18.95
N ALA A 126 -3.26 -1.32 -19.01
CA ALA A 126 -2.67 -0.47 -20.05
C ALA A 126 -1.40 -1.14 -20.56
N ASP A 127 -1.26 -1.22 -21.89
CA ASP A 127 -0.13 -1.89 -22.55
C ASP A 127 0.10 -3.32 -22.02
N ASN A 128 -0.99 -4.06 -21.83
CA ASN A 128 -0.98 -5.42 -21.28
C ASN A 128 -0.33 -5.54 -19.90
N THR A 129 -0.37 -4.46 -19.11
CA THR A 129 0.19 -4.35 -17.76
C THR A 129 -0.88 -3.92 -16.77
N LEU A 130 -0.87 -4.55 -15.58
CA LEU A 130 -1.74 -4.19 -14.46
C LEU A 130 -1.25 -2.88 -13.83
N LYS A 131 -2.14 -1.90 -13.75
CA LYS A 131 -1.86 -0.58 -13.15
C LYS A 131 -3.01 -0.16 -12.23
N HIS A 132 -2.72 0.69 -11.27
CA HIS A 132 -3.77 1.35 -10.51
C HIS A 132 -4.50 2.38 -11.38
N HIS A 133 -5.82 2.43 -11.25
CA HIS A 133 -6.65 3.44 -11.89
C HIS A 133 -6.49 4.76 -11.14
N SER A 134 -5.62 5.63 -11.62
CA SER A 134 -5.17 6.84 -10.92
C SER A 134 -6.32 7.77 -10.51
N GLN A 135 -7.31 8.00 -11.37
CA GLN A 135 -8.44 8.88 -11.06
C GLN A 135 -9.32 8.31 -9.93
N LYS A 136 -9.65 7.01 -9.99
CA LYS A 136 -10.44 6.36 -8.93
C LYS A 136 -9.67 6.37 -7.60
N LEU A 137 -8.39 6.05 -7.64
CA LEU A 137 -7.53 6.07 -6.45
C LEU A 137 -7.45 7.47 -5.84
N SER A 138 -7.21 8.50 -6.65
CA SER A 138 -7.17 9.88 -6.18
C SER A 138 -8.51 10.31 -5.56
N SER A 139 -9.63 10.00 -6.22
CA SER A 139 -10.96 10.30 -5.68
C SER A 139 -11.20 9.62 -4.32
N LEU A 140 -10.74 8.38 -4.17
CA LEU A 140 -10.88 7.63 -2.93
C LEU A 140 -10.05 8.26 -1.79
N ILE A 141 -8.81 8.65 -2.08
CA ILE A 141 -7.93 9.34 -1.12
C ILE A 141 -8.54 10.68 -0.70
N PHE A 142 -9.02 11.50 -1.65
CA PHE A 142 -9.69 12.75 -1.32
C PHE A 142 -10.97 12.55 -0.50
N SER A 143 -11.76 11.53 -0.82
CA SER A 143 -12.96 11.20 -0.03
C SER A 143 -12.61 10.81 1.41
N TYR A 144 -11.48 10.17 1.64
CA TYR A 144 -10.98 9.88 2.98
C TYR A 144 -10.63 11.16 3.76
N LEU A 145 -9.95 12.10 3.12
CA LEU A 145 -9.54 13.36 3.74
C LEU A 145 -10.71 14.30 4.06
N MET A 146 -11.83 14.16 3.35
CA MET A 146 -13.00 15.04 3.50
C MET A 146 -14.03 14.53 4.53
N ARG A 147 -13.72 13.42 5.22
CA ARG A 147 -14.56 12.88 6.31
C ARG A 147 -14.36 13.67 7.58
#